data_488281e195a34fd8ab6086492d8d05af
#
_entry.id   488281e195a34fd8ab6086492d8d05af
#
_cell.length_a   1.000
_cell.length_b   1.000
_cell.length_c   1.000
_cell.angle_alpha   90.00
_cell.angle_beta   90.00
_cell.angle_gamma   90.00
#
_symmetry.space_group_name_H-M   'P 1'
#
loop_
_entity.id
_entity.type
_entity.pdbx_description
1 polymer ?
#
loop_
_entity_poly.entity_id
_entity_poly.type
_entity_poly.pdbx_seq_one_letter_code
_entity_poly.pdbx_strand_id
1 'polypeptide(L)' 'MANVKQQAENCIALFKGNSISTIERGLKALSTAVRQELCSKFNCSESELANKMC' A
#
# COMPACT_ATOMS: atom_id res chain seq x y z
N MET A 1 -11.90 -15.77 -5.05
CA MET A 1 -10.47 -15.51 -5.14
C MET A 1 -10.18 -14.07 -4.81
N ALA A 2 -9.12 -13.83 -4.07
CA ALA A 2 -8.75 -12.48 -3.72
C ALA A 2 -8.27 -11.74 -4.96
N ASN A 3 -8.82 -10.56 -5.20
CA ASN A 3 -8.40 -9.70 -6.29
C ASN A 3 -7.33 -8.74 -5.76
N VAL A 4 -6.08 -8.97 -6.13
CA VAL A 4 -4.96 -8.17 -5.64
C VAL A 4 -5.12 -6.69 -6.00
N LYS A 5 -5.59 -6.40 -7.20
CA LYS A 5 -5.82 -5.01 -7.62
C LYS A 5 -6.88 -4.33 -6.75
N GLN A 6 -7.95 -5.04 -6.47
CA GLN A 6 -9.03 -4.51 -5.62
C GLN A 6 -8.53 -4.28 -4.19
N GLN A 7 -7.74 -5.23 -3.67
CA GLN A 7 -7.16 -5.09 -2.33
C GLN A 7 -6.22 -3.89 -2.27
N ALA A 8 -5.41 -3.69 -3.31
CA ALA A 8 -4.51 -2.55 -3.39
C ALA A 8 -5.30 -1.23 -3.38
N GLU A 9 -6.37 -1.14 -4.15
CA GLU A 9 -7.22 0.05 -4.19
C GLU A 9 -7.87 0.31 -2.84
N ASN A 10 -8.33 -0.74 -2.17
CA ASN A 10 -8.92 -0.62 -0.84
C ASN A 10 -7.89 -0.10 0.16
N CYS A 11 -6.64 -0.57 0.07
CA CYS A 11 -5.57 -0.10 0.94
C CYS A 11 -5.28 1.38 0.73
N ILE A 12 -5.26 1.84 -0.51
CA ILE A 12 -5.06 3.25 -0.83
C ILE A 12 -6.14 4.10 -0.13
N ALA A 13 -7.39 3.68 -0.25
CA ALA A 13 -8.50 4.40 0.37
C ALA A 13 -8.40 4.42 1.89
N LEU A 14 -7.98 3.30 2.49
CA LEU A 14 -7.86 3.18 3.94
C LEU A 14 -6.70 4.00 4.50
N PHE A 15 -5.59 4.05 3.78
CA PHE A 15 -4.37 4.71 4.26
C PHE A 15 -4.31 6.20 3.94
N LYS A 16 -5.13 6.65 3.03
CA LYS A 16 -5.16 8.04 2.63
C LYS A 16 -5.44 8.94 3.85
N GLY A 17 -4.57 9.91 4.06
CA GLY A 17 -4.72 10.84 5.18
C GLY A 17 -4.13 10.36 6.49
N ASN A 18 -3.60 9.14 6.55
CA ASN A 18 -2.94 8.62 7.75
C ASN A 18 -1.48 9.05 7.78
N SER A 19 -0.87 8.94 8.96
CA SER A 19 0.55 9.25 9.12
C SER A 19 1.40 8.17 8.46
N ILE A 20 2.64 8.52 8.11
CA ILE A 20 3.58 7.59 7.49
C ILE A 20 3.79 6.35 8.36
N SER A 21 3.96 6.50 9.68
CA SER A 21 4.18 5.35 10.55
C SER A 21 2.97 4.42 10.59
N THR A 22 1.76 4.97 10.56
CA THR A 22 0.54 4.15 10.49
C THR A 22 0.48 3.38 9.18
N ILE A 23 0.80 4.03 8.07
CA ILE A 23 0.80 3.40 6.76
C ILE A 23 1.86 2.31 6.70
N GLU A 24 3.05 2.55 7.23
CA GLU A 24 4.12 1.55 7.25
C GLU A 24 3.69 0.29 8.00
N ARG A 25 3.03 0.45 9.13
CA ARG A 25 2.51 -0.69 9.89
C ARG A 25 1.47 -1.47 9.09
N GLY A 26 0.57 -0.75 8.43
CA GLY A 26 -0.44 -1.39 7.60
C GLY A 26 0.17 -2.14 6.43
N LEU A 27 1.17 -1.56 5.80
CA LEU A 27 1.86 -2.20 4.68
C LEU A 27 2.55 -3.49 5.09
N LYS A 28 3.12 -3.54 6.29
CA LYS A 28 3.77 -4.75 6.80
C LYS A 28 2.77 -5.89 6.98
N ALA A 29 1.52 -5.56 7.25
CA ALA A 29 0.46 -6.56 7.42
C ALA A 29 -0.09 -7.08 6.11
N LEU A 30 0.25 -6.44 5.00
CA LEU A 30 -0.24 -6.86 3.67
C LEU A 30 0.61 -8.00 3.10
N SER A 31 0.00 -8.76 2.19
CA SER A 31 0.75 -9.79 1.46
C SER A 31 1.74 -9.12 0.51
N THR A 32 2.79 -9.87 0.14
CA THR A 32 3.79 -9.39 -0.81
C THR A 32 3.15 -8.99 -2.14
N ALA A 33 2.16 -9.77 -2.60
CA ALA A 33 1.48 -9.50 -3.87
C ALA A 33 0.79 -8.14 -3.85
N VAL A 34 0.11 -7.79 -2.76
CA VAL A 34 -0.58 -6.51 -2.65
C VAL A 34 0.44 -5.37 -2.58
N ARG A 35 1.53 -5.55 -1.83
CA ARG A 35 2.58 -4.52 -1.76
C ARG A 35 3.22 -4.27 -3.13
N GLN A 36 3.48 -5.34 -3.87
CA GLN A 36 4.04 -5.21 -5.22
C GLN A 36 3.08 -4.48 -6.16
N GLU A 37 1.80 -4.75 -6.04
CA GLU A 37 0.79 -4.06 -6.83
C GLU A 37 0.80 -2.56 -6.51
N LEU A 38 0.90 -2.20 -5.24
CA LEU A 38 0.96 -0.81 -4.81
C LEU A 38 2.23 -0.13 -5.33
N CYS A 39 3.37 -0.80 -5.25
CA CYS A 39 4.62 -0.26 -5.78
C CYS A 39 4.52 0.00 -7.27
N SER A 40 3.88 -0.89 -8.00
CA SER A 40 3.66 -0.72 -9.44
C SER A 40 2.77 0.49 -9.71
N LYS A 41 1.70 0.66 -8.93
CA LYS A 41 0.78 1.79 -9.10
C LYS A 41 1.46 3.13 -8.85
N PHE A 42 2.30 3.19 -7.84
CA PHE A 42 2.98 4.44 -7.46
C PHE A 42 4.36 4.59 -8.08
N ASN A 43 4.82 3.56 -8.79
CA ASN A 43 6.12 3.57 -9.45
C ASN A 43 7.25 3.93 -8.48
N CYS A 44 7.29 3.25 -7.34
CA CYS A 44 8.28 3.50 -6.30
C CYS A 44 8.63 2.17 -5.61
N SER A 45 9.66 2.21 -4.76
CA SER A 45 10.05 1.05 -3.97
C SER A 45 9.14 0.93 -2.74
N GLU A 46 9.17 -0.24 -2.09
CA GLU A 46 8.37 -0.46 -0.88
C GLU A 46 8.74 0.52 0.23
N SER A 47 10.02 0.88 0.32
CA SER A 47 10.47 1.82 1.35
C SER A 47 9.91 3.22 1.16
N GLU A 48 9.54 3.58 -0.06
CA GLU A 48 8.97 4.90 -0.36
C GLU A 48 7.45 4.89 -0.42
N LEU A 49 6.87 3.71 -0.39
CA LEU A 49 5.43 3.55 -0.62
C LEU A 49 4.60 4.34 0.39
N ALA A 50 4.98 4.31 1.67
CA ALA A 50 4.26 5.04 2.70
C ALA A 50 4.25 6.55 2.42
N ASN A 51 5.38 7.08 1.96
CA ASN A 51 5.46 8.50 1.59
C ASN A 51 4.54 8.85 0.42
N LYS A 52 4.45 7.95 -0.55
CA LYS A 52 3.60 8.18 -1.72
C LYS A 52 2.12 8.09 -1.39
N MET A 53 1.77 7.25 -0.43
CA MET A 53 0.37 7.05 -0.04
C MET A 53 -0.11 8.05 1.01
N CYS A 54 0.81 8.69 1.70
CA CYS A 54 0.51 9.66 2.76
C CYS A 54 -0.15 10.92 2.22
#